data_c84e9d14b9e0dd556efca6b631e4bdac
#
_entry.id   c84e9d14b9e0dd556efca6b631e4bdac
#
_cell.length_a   1.000
_cell.length_b   1.000
_cell.length_c   1.000
_cell.angle_alpha   90.00
_cell.angle_beta   90.00
_cell.angle_gamma   90.00
#
_symmetry.space_group_name_H-M   'P 1'
#
loop_
_entity.id
_entity.type
_entity.pdbx_description
1 polymer ?
#
loop_
_entity_poly.entity_id
_entity_poly.type
_entity_poly.pdbx_seq_one_letter_code
_entity_poly.pdbx_strand_id
1 'polypeptide(L)'
;MNVLSKHIANYDKAIELNPSYTDAWIRKGITLHNDKEYYEAEVCLNEAVRLSPALFKAIYNRGKNRLALDNIEGALGDFDRAVSLKPEHPKAHEYFGDALMRIGKEEEAALQWAIAERLREKNSKN
;
A
#
# COMPACT_ATOMS: atom_id res chain seq x y z
N MET A 1 27.85 6.53 -0.11
CA MET A 1 26.38 6.47 0.02
C MET A 1 25.84 5.45 -0.96
N ASN A 2 25.03 4.48 -0.50
CA ASN A 2 24.45 3.47 -1.38
C ASN A 2 23.24 4.03 -2.14
N VAL A 3 22.69 3.24 -3.08
CA VAL A 3 21.55 3.66 -3.92
C VAL A 3 20.32 4.00 -3.06
N LEU A 4 20.04 3.19 -2.05
CA LEU A 4 18.92 3.41 -1.13
C LEU A 4 19.03 4.76 -0.43
N SER A 5 20.21 5.05 0.14
CA SER A 5 20.46 6.31 0.84
C SER A 5 20.33 7.51 -0.08
N LYS A 6 20.75 7.37 -1.35
CA LYS A 6 20.58 8.43 -2.36
C LYS A 6 19.11 8.70 -2.64
N HIS A 7 18.30 7.64 -2.80
CA HIS A 7 16.86 7.80 -3.04
C HIS A 7 16.19 8.51 -1.87
N ILE A 8 16.49 8.06 -0.65
CA ILE A 8 15.91 8.67 0.56
C ILE A 8 16.32 10.16 0.65
N ALA A 9 17.59 10.48 0.41
CA ALA A 9 18.06 11.86 0.45
C ALA A 9 17.35 12.73 -0.59
N ASN A 10 17.10 12.20 -1.78
CA ASN A 10 16.37 12.92 -2.83
C ASN A 10 14.92 13.17 -2.44
N TYR A 11 14.24 12.17 -1.85
CA TYR A 11 12.86 12.36 -1.38
C TYR A 11 12.80 13.35 -0.22
N ASP A 12 13.76 13.29 0.70
CA ASP A 12 13.83 14.23 1.82
C ASP A 12 14.02 15.66 1.32
N LYS A 13 14.82 15.84 0.29
CA LYS A 13 15.03 17.16 -0.33
C LYS A 13 13.75 17.67 -0.98
N ALA A 14 13.04 16.80 -1.69
CA ALA A 14 11.76 17.16 -2.31
C ALA A 14 10.74 17.55 -1.25
N ILE A 15 10.66 16.81 -0.15
CA ILE A 15 9.76 17.09 0.98
C ILE A 15 10.14 18.41 1.67
N GLU A 16 11.42 18.66 1.85
CA GLU A 16 11.92 19.92 2.42
C GLU A 16 11.48 21.11 1.58
N LEU A 17 11.58 20.99 0.26
CA LEU A 17 11.17 22.04 -0.67
C LEU A 17 9.67 22.20 -0.77
N ASN A 18 8.91 21.11 -0.64
CA ASN A 18 7.47 21.14 -0.68
C ASN A 18 6.91 20.04 0.26
N PRO A 19 6.63 20.38 1.54
CA PRO A 19 6.11 19.40 2.51
C PRO A 19 4.76 18.78 2.14
N SER A 20 4.03 19.39 1.20
CA SER A 20 2.74 18.87 0.72
C SER A 20 2.87 18.03 -0.54
N TYR A 21 4.08 17.68 -0.94
CA TYR A 21 4.30 16.88 -2.15
C TYR A 21 4.03 15.39 -1.84
N THR A 22 2.80 15.00 -2.02
CA THR A 22 2.32 13.64 -1.68
C THR A 22 3.16 12.56 -2.34
N ASP A 23 3.50 12.71 -3.61
CA ASP A 23 4.26 11.68 -4.33
C ASP A 23 5.61 11.39 -3.68
N ALA A 24 6.30 12.41 -3.18
CA ALA A 24 7.59 12.23 -2.50
C ALA A 24 7.43 11.43 -1.21
N TRP A 25 6.37 11.70 -0.44
CA TRP A 25 6.06 10.93 0.77
C TRP A 25 5.78 9.46 0.44
N ILE A 26 5.00 9.21 -0.64
CA ILE A 26 4.70 7.85 -1.06
C ILE A 26 5.97 7.11 -1.48
N ARG A 27 6.82 7.74 -2.31
CA ARG A 27 8.05 7.11 -2.80
C ARG A 27 9.02 6.80 -1.67
N LYS A 28 9.16 7.72 -0.73
CA LYS A 28 9.97 7.47 0.46
C LYS A 28 9.40 6.30 1.27
N GLY A 29 8.09 6.29 1.48
CA GLY A 29 7.43 5.22 2.21
C GLY A 29 7.60 3.85 1.55
N ILE A 30 7.44 3.77 0.23
CA ILE A 30 7.64 2.52 -0.53
C ILE A 30 9.10 2.04 -0.42
N THR A 31 10.04 2.97 -0.56
CA THR A 31 11.47 2.65 -0.47
C THR A 31 11.82 2.10 0.91
N LEU A 32 11.32 2.74 1.96
CA LEU A 32 11.53 2.27 3.33
C LEU A 32 10.86 0.91 3.59
N HIS A 33 9.63 0.73 3.09
CA HIS A 33 8.95 -0.56 3.19
C HIS A 33 9.76 -1.67 2.54
N ASN A 34 10.28 -1.44 1.35
CA ASN A 34 11.07 -2.43 0.62
C ASN A 34 12.39 -2.76 1.34
N ASP A 35 12.90 -1.82 2.13
CA ASP A 35 14.09 -2.01 2.96
C ASP A 35 13.75 -2.55 4.36
N LYS A 36 12.49 -2.93 4.57
CA LYS A 36 11.97 -3.47 5.84
C LYS A 36 12.02 -2.47 7.00
N GLU A 37 12.10 -1.18 6.70
CA GLU A 37 12.00 -0.10 7.67
C GLU A 37 10.54 0.29 7.82
N TYR A 38 9.74 -0.64 8.35
CA TYR A 38 8.27 -0.55 8.34
C TYR A 38 7.73 0.59 9.20
N TYR A 39 8.36 0.89 10.34
CA TYR A 39 7.88 1.96 11.21
C TYR A 39 8.09 3.34 10.58
N GLU A 40 9.25 3.55 9.97
CA GLU A 40 9.53 4.79 9.26
C GLU A 40 8.63 4.92 8.01
N ALA A 41 8.41 3.80 7.31
CA ALA A 41 7.49 3.77 6.17
C ALA A 41 6.08 4.18 6.58
N GLU A 42 5.62 3.72 7.75
CA GLU A 42 4.30 4.07 8.27
C GLU A 42 4.14 5.58 8.46
N VAL A 43 5.16 6.23 9.01
CA VAL A 43 5.16 7.70 9.18
C VAL A 43 4.97 8.40 7.83
N CYS A 44 5.73 7.97 6.82
CA CYS A 44 5.66 8.58 5.49
C CYS A 44 4.30 8.33 4.81
N LEU A 45 3.80 7.11 4.89
CA LEU A 45 2.54 6.74 4.25
C LEU A 45 1.35 7.36 4.96
N ASN A 46 1.40 7.51 6.28
CA ASN A 46 0.38 8.26 7.02
C ASN A 46 0.31 9.70 6.55
N GLU A 47 1.46 10.33 6.36
CA GLU A 47 1.49 11.71 5.87
C GLU A 47 0.94 11.80 4.45
N ALA A 48 1.27 10.84 3.59
CA ALA A 48 0.74 10.79 2.23
C ALA A 48 -0.80 10.67 2.22
N VAL A 49 -1.35 9.81 3.08
CA VAL A 49 -2.81 9.65 3.19
C VAL A 49 -3.45 10.91 3.77
N ARG A 50 -2.80 11.55 4.74
CA ARG A 50 -3.31 12.82 5.28
C ARG A 50 -3.41 13.89 4.19
N LEU A 51 -2.37 13.97 3.35
CA LEU A 51 -2.33 14.96 2.26
C LEU A 51 -3.29 14.63 1.13
N SER A 52 -3.48 13.35 0.84
CA SER A 52 -4.31 12.88 -0.28
C SER A 52 -5.18 11.70 0.15
N PRO A 53 -6.30 11.95 0.87
CA PRO A 53 -7.08 10.88 1.53
C PRO A 53 -7.79 9.90 0.60
N ALA A 54 -7.94 10.25 -0.68
CA ALA A 54 -8.60 9.38 -1.66
C ALA A 54 -7.64 8.84 -2.72
N LEU A 55 -6.34 8.93 -2.47
CA LEU A 55 -5.35 8.47 -3.44
C LEU A 55 -5.07 6.98 -3.22
N PHE A 56 -5.47 6.17 -4.18
CA PHE A 56 -5.29 4.70 -4.12
C PHE A 56 -3.86 4.31 -3.73
N LYS A 57 -2.87 4.88 -4.40
CA LYS A 57 -1.46 4.51 -4.20
C LYS A 57 -1.00 4.69 -2.75
N ALA A 58 -1.42 5.77 -2.11
CA ALA A 58 -1.07 6.03 -0.71
C ALA A 58 -1.73 5.01 0.23
N ILE A 59 -3.02 4.79 0.05
CA ILE A 59 -3.81 3.88 0.89
C ILE A 59 -3.38 2.44 0.71
N TYR A 60 -3.22 2.00 -0.53
CA TYR A 60 -2.80 0.64 -0.86
C TYR A 60 -1.41 0.32 -0.29
N ASN A 61 -0.45 1.21 -0.45
CA ASN A 61 0.89 1.00 0.08
C ASN A 61 0.92 1.06 1.61
N ARG A 62 0.08 1.91 2.22
CA ARG A 62 -0.03 1.90 3.67
C ARG A 62 -0.62 0.58 4.18
N GLY A 63 -1.61 0.04 3.49
CA GLY A 63 -2.18 -1.27 3.81
C GLY A 63 -1.13 -2.37 3.77
N LYS A 64 -0.31 -2.39 2.73
CA LYS A 64 0.79 -3.36 2.61
C LYS A 64 1.77 -3.22 3.78
N ASN A 65 2.13 -2.01 4.12
CA ASN A 65 3.05 -1.75 5.23
C ASN A 65 2.45 -2.17 6.57
N ARG A 66 1.16 -1.89 6.77
CA ARG A 66 0.46 -2.29 7.99
C ARG A 66 0.36 -3.80 8.13
N LEU A 67 0.17 -4.50 7.02
CA LEU A 67 0.18 -5.97 7.03
C LEU A 67 1.55 -6.48 7.48
N ALA A 68 2.63 -5.89 6.97
CA ALA A 68 3.99 -6.23 7.38
C ALA A 68 4.25 -5.95 8.86
N LEU A 69 3.63 -4.89 9.41
CA LEU A 69 3.71 -4.54 10.83
C LEU A 69 2.81 -5.40 11.71
N ASP A 70 2.05 -6.31 11.13
CA ASP A 70 1.04 -7.11 11.82
C ASP A 70 -0.10 -6.27 12.40
N ASN A 71 -0.31 -5.08 11.86
CA ASN A 71 -1.48 -4.25 12.14
C ASN A 71 -2.59 -4.65 11.18
N ILE A 72 -3.21 -5.80 11.44
CA ILE A 72 -4.16 -6.40 10.51
C ILE A 72 -5.44 -5.57 10.38
N GLU A 73 -5.96 -5.01 11.47
CA GLU A 73 -7.15 -4.15 11.42
C GLU A 73 -6.92 -2.92 10.55
N GLY A 74 -5.78 -2.26 10.71
CA GLY A 74 -5.43 -1.11 9.90
C GLY A 74 -5.27 -1.49 8.44
N ALA A 75 -4.65 -2.64 8.17
CA ALA A 75 -4.47 -3.15 6.81
C ALA A 75 -5.82 -3.47 6.16
N LEU A 76 -6.73 -4.11 6.89
CA LEU A 76 -8.08 -4.42 6.39
C LEU A 76 -8.82 -3.16 5.96
N GLY A 77 -8.79 -2.13 6.79
CA GLY A 77 -9.43 -0.84 6.46
C GLY A 77 -8.84 -0.24 5.19
N ASP A 78 -7.52 -0.26 5.07
CA ASP A 78 -6.84 0.29 3.89
C ASP A 78 -7.14 -0.52 2.63
N PHE A 79 -7.13 -1.86 2.70
CA PHE A 79 -7.42 -2.68 1.51
C PHE A 79 -8.90 -2.60 1.11
N ASP A 80 -9.81 -2.52 2.07
CA ASP A 80 -11.21 -2.31 1.77
C ASP A 80 -11.40 -1.00 1.00
N ARG A 81 -10.77 0.06 1.45
CA ARG A 81 -10.80 1.35 0.77
C ARG A 81 -10.13 1.27 -0.60
N ALA A 82 -8.99 0.58 -0.70
CA ALA A 82 -8.25 0.44 -1.95
C ALA A 82 -9.07 -0.26 -3.03
N VAL A 83 -9.74 -1.37 -2.70
CA VAL A 83 -10.57 -2.08 -3.69
C VAL A 83 -11.80 -1.29 -4.07
N SER A 84 -12.29 -0.41 -3.18
CA SER A 84 -13.38 0.50 -3.52
C SER A 84 -12.91 1.58 -4.50
N LEU A 85 -11.69 2.07 -4.35
CA LEU A 85 -11.12 3.10 -5.23
C LEU A 85 -10.72 2.53 -6.59
N LYS A 86 -10.18 1.30 -6.62
CA LYS A 86 -9.79 0.62 -7.86
C LYS A 86 -10.26 -0.83 -7.86
N PRO A 87 -11.55 -1.09 -8.13
CA PRO A 87 -12.09 -2.45 -8.11
C PRO A 87 -11.43 -3.42 -9.09
N GLU A 88 -10.77 -2.91 -10.11
CA GLU A 88 -10.14 -3.72 -11.17
C GLU A 88 -8.65 -4.02 -10.91
N HIS A 89 -8.13 -3.68 -9.74
CA HIS A 89 -6.72 -3.88 -9.41
C HIS A 89 -6.51 -5.24 -8.73
N PRO A 90 -5.93 -6.25 -9.44
CA PRO A 90 -5.83 -7.61 -8.89
C PRO A 90 -5.06 -7.70 -7.56
N LYS A 91 -3.91 -7.04 -7.48
CA LYS A 91 -3.06 -7.09 -6.27
C LYS A 91 -3.78 -6.57 -5.04
N ALA A 92 -4.63 -5.55 -5.18
CA ALA A 92 -5.36 -5.00 -4.04
C ALA A 92 -6.31 -6.05 -3.45
N HIS A 93 -7.03 -6.79 -4.31
CA HIS A 93 -7.89 -7.89 -3.87
C HIS A 93 -7.08 -9.02 -3.25
N GLU A 94 -5.92 -9.34 -3.82
CA GLU A 94 -5.05 -10.39 -3.29
C GLU A 94 -4.58 -10.05 -1.87
N TYR A 95 -4.08 -8.84 -1.65
CA TYR A 95 -3.65 -8.41 -0.31
C TYR A 95 -4.82 -8.33 0.66
N PHE A 96 -5.99 -7.91 0.19
CA PHE A 96 -7.19 -7.89 1.03
C PHE A 96 -7.51 -9.31 1.50
N GLY A 97 -7.47 -10.29 0.58
CA GLY A 97 -7.65 -11.69 0.93
C GLY A 97 -6.61 -12.17 1.94
N ASP A 98 -5.35 -11.80 1.75
CA ASP A 98 -4.27 -12.18 2.68
C ASP A 98 -4.56 -11.64 4.09
N ALA A 99 -5.00 -10.40 4.20
CA ALA A 99 -5.34 -9.79 5.49
C ALA A 99 -6.56 -10.47 6.13
N LEU A 100 -7.57 -10.79 5.33
CA LEU A 100 -8.76 -11.50 5.82
C LEU A 100 -8.41 -12.90 6.33
N MET A 101 -7.50 -13.60 5.65
CA MET A 101 -7.03 -14.91 6.08
C MET A 101 -6.34 -14.82 7.44
N ARG A 102 -5.59 -13.75 7.68
CA ARG A 102 -4.87 -13.54 8.93
C ARG A 102 -5.79 -13.44 10.15
N ILE A 103 -7.05 -13.06 9.94
CA ILE A 103 -8.05 -13.01 11.03
C ILE A 103 -9.05 -14.16 10.94
N GLY A 104 -8.78 -15.17 10.11
CA GLY A 104 -9.58 -16.38 10.02
C GLY A 104 -10.86 -16.27 9.20
N LYS A 105 -11.03 -15.19 8.43
CA LYS A 105 -12.19 -15.02 7.54
C LYS A 105 -11.93 -15.71 6.20
N GLU A 106 -11.89 -17.04 6.24
CA GLU A 106 -11.47 -17.86 5.10
C GLU A 106 -12.35 -17.72 3.86
N GLU A 107 -13.67 -17.68 4.04
CA GLU A 107 -14.61 -17.55 2.92
C GLU A 107 -14.47 -16.20 2.22
N GLU A 108 -14.39 -15.13 3.01
CA GLU A 108 -14.20 -13.79 2.47
C GLU A 108 -12.84 -13.65 1.79
N ALA A 109 -11.80 -14.25 2.36
CA ALA A 109 -10.47 -14.27 1.76
C ALA A 109 -10.50 -14.98 0.41
N ALA A 110 -11.12 -16.15 0.35
CA ALA A 110 -11.25 -16.93 -0.88
C ALA A 110 -11.96 -16.15 -1.98
N LEU A 111 -13.00 -15.40 -1.61
CA LEU A 111 -13.72 -14.55 -2.56
C LEU A 111 -12.80 -13.48 -3.15
N GLN A 112 -12.02 -12.81 -2.32
CA GLN A 112 -11.10 -11.76 -2.78
C GLN A 112 -10.01 -12.33 -3.70
N TRP A 113 -9.46 -13.49 -3.36
CA TRP A 113 -8.47 -14.15 -4.20
C TRP A 113 -9.07 -14.58 -5.55
N ALA A 114 -10.32 -15.07 -5.54
CA ALA A 114 -11.02 -15.44 -6.78
C ALA A 114 -11.22 -14.22 -7.68
N ILE A 115 -11.58 -13.08 -7.09
CA ILE A 115 -11.71 -11.82 -7.84
C ILE A 115 -10.37 -11.44 -8.47
N ALA A 116 -9.29 -11.52 -7.71
CA ALA A 116 -7.95 -11.20 -8.20
C ALA A 116 -7.56 -12.07 -9.39
N GLU A 117 -7.82 -13.36 -9.29
CA GLU A 117 -7.51 -14.31 -10.35
C GLU A 117 -8.32 -14.03 -11.61
N ARG A 118 -9.62 -13.77 -11.44
CA ARG A 118 -10.48 -13.44 -12.58
C ARG A 118 -10.03 -12.17 -13.28
N LEU A 119 -9.61 -11.17 -12.54
CA LEU A 119 -9.09 -9.93 -13.11
C LEU A 119 -7.80 -10.19 -13.90
N ARG A 120 -6.93 -11.06 -13.42
CA ARG A 120 -5.70 -11.44 -14.11
C ARG A 120 -6.00 -12.17 -15.42
N GLU A 121 -6.96 -13.08 -15.40
CA GLU A 121 -7.38 -13.80 -16.60
C GLU A 121 -7.91 -12.83 -17.66
N LYS A 122 -8.76 -11.89 -17.25
CA LYS A 122 -9.31 -10.88 -18.14
C LYS A 122 -8.19 -10.02 -18.74
N ASN A 123 -7.23 -9.61 -17.93
CA ASN A 123 -6.11 -8.78 -18.37
C ASN A 123 -5.20 -9.53 -19.34
N SER A 124 -4.99 -10.83 -19.15
CA SER A 124 -4.11 -11.64 -20.00
C SER A 124 -4.69 -11.91 -21.38
N LYS A 125 -6.01 -11.75 -21.57
CA LYS A 125 -6.67 -11.94 -22.85
C LYS A 125 -6.63 -10.70 -23.74
N ASN A 126 -6.21 -9.60 -23.18
CA ASN A 126 -6.07 -8.35 -23.89
C ASN A 126 -4.60 -8.13 -24.27
#